data_c02ef527de5b03870ed244b63a273902
#
_entry.id   c02ef527de5b03870ed244b63a273902
#
_cell.length_a   1.000
_cell.length_b   1.000
_cell.length_c   1.000
_cell.angle_alpha   90.00
_cell.angle_beta   90.00
_cell.angle_gamma   90.00
#
_symmetry.space_group_name_H-M   'P 1'
#
loop_
_entity.id
_entity.type
_entity.pdbx_description
1 polymer ?
#
loop_
_entity_poly.entity_id
_entity_poly.type
_entity_poly.pdbx_seq_one_letter_code
_entity_poly.pdbx_strand_id
1 'polypeptide(L)'
;MYDEQHAVITPEIRSILPMKVFCIEVGEKYKDELRYKLIWDRLTNYVRQRNEDKSNDKFVSLSMDDPAITPIDKCRFYLGVIIDNKENDSQPGVMEVPGGRYAIFRHIGDYSLLHKFYRTIYEEWFPESKYRPQSTFSFEMYMNRPASTLRTELITDIYIPVIKK
;
A
#
# COMPACT_ATOMS: atom_id res chain seq x y z
N MET A 1 1.41 -18.94 -30.46
CA MET A 1 0.97 -19.41 -29.14
C MET A 1 2.03 -18.93 -28.16
N TYR A 2 1.77 -17.79 -27.53
CA TYR A 2 2.65 -17.30 -26.49
C TYR A 2 2.28 -18.03 -25.21
N ASP A 3 3.19 -18.86 -24.76
CA ASP A 3 3.15 -19.47 -23.43
C ASP A 3 3.35 -18.34 -22.42
N GLU A 4 2.26 -17.80 -21.91
CA GLU A 4 2.30 -16.98 -20.71
C GLU A 4 2.71 -17.91 -19.57
N GLN A 5 4.01 -18.04 -19.37
CA GLN A 5 4.55 -18.65 -18.17
C GLN A 5 3.94 -17.87 -17.00
N HIS A 6 3.00 -18.48 -16.32
CA HIS A 6 2.51 -17.99 -15.04
C HIS A 6 3.72 -17.90 -14.10
N ALA A 7 4.26 -16.70 -13.97
CA ALA A 7 5.33 -16.46 -13.03
C ALA A 7 4.80 -16.81 -11.64
N VAL A 8 5.38 -17.82 -11.01
CA VAL A 8 5.02 -18.21 -9.66
C VAL A 8 5.29 -17.03 -8.74
N ILE A 9 4.23 -16.45 -8.17
CA ILE A 9 4.34 -15.36 -7.22
C ILE A 9 4.83 -15.94 -5.90
N THR A 10 5.97 -15.45 -5.43
CA THR A 10 6.54 -15.85 -4.14
C THR A 10 6.66 -14.63 -3.23
N PRO A 11 5.74 -14.47 -2.26
CA PRO A 11 5.85 -13.38 -1.31
C PRO A 11 6.90 -13.65 -0.25
N GLU A 12 7.38 -12.59 0.36
CA GLU A 12 8.09 -12.66 1.63
C GLU A 12 7.08 -12.72 2.77
N ILE A 13 7.24 -13.66 3.68
CA ILE A 13 6.45 -13.72 4.92
C ILE A 13 7.31 -13.16 6.04
N ARG A 14 6.87 -12.04 6.61
CA ARG A 14 7.66 -11.32 7.61
C ARG A 14 6.76 -10.73 8.69
N SER A 15 7.25 -10.75 9.94
CA SER A 15 6.67 -9.99 11.02
C SER A 15 7.22 -8.56 11.00
N ILE A 16 6.33 -7.58 11.08
CA ILE A 16 6.69 -6.17 11.13
C ILE A 16 6.27 -5.56 12.46
N LEU A 17 6.99 -4.52 12.88
CA LEU A 17 6.59 -3.69 14.01
C LEU A 17 5.45 -2.75 13.61
N PRO A 18 4.62 -2.29 14.55
CA PRO A 18 3.65 -1.24 14.29
C PRO A 18 4.34 -0.01 13.70
N MET A 19 3.67 0.64 12.75
CA MET A 19 4.16 1.86 12.09
C MET A 19 3.17 3.00 12.29
N LYS A 20 3.68 4.21 12.36
CA LYS A 20 2.86 5.42 12.32
C LYS A 20 2.91 6.05 10.95
N VAL A 21 1.74 6.47 10.49
CA VAL A 21 1.54 7.04 9.16
C VAL A 21 0.76 8.33 9.31
N PHE A 22 1.30 9.42 8.79
CA PHE A 22 0.50 10.63 8.56
C PHE A 22 -0.26 10.42 7.26
N CYS A 23 -1.59 10.45 7.31
CA CYS A 23 -2.41 10.10 6.17
C CYS A 23 -3.59 11.04 5.96
N ILE A 24 -4.04 11.07 4.73
CA ILE A 24 -5.14 11.91 4.25
C ILE A 24 -6.15 10.99 3.53
N GLU A 25 -7.41 11.09 3.91
CA GLU A 25 -8.47 10.31 3.27
C GLU A 25 -8.66 10.74 1.82
N VAL A 26 -8.67 9.75 0.92
CA VAL A 26 -8.87 10.00 -0.51
C VAL A 26 -10.33 10.29 -0.83
N GLY A 27 -11.24 9.81 -0.01
CA GLY A 27 -12.68 10.00 -0.23
C GLY A 27 -13.20 9.17 -1.41
N GLU A 28 -14.22 9.67 -2.12
CA GLU A 28 -14.80 9.01 -3.31
C GLU A 28 -13.98 9.24 -4.55
N LYS A 29 -13.23 8.51 -5.00
CA LYS A 29 -12.32 8.32 -5.34
C LYS A 29 -11.55 8.04 -6.43
N TYR A 30 -11.27 7.23 -7.04
CA TYR A 30 -10.56 6.76 -8.22
C TYR A 30 -10.81 7.54 -9.52
N LYS A 31 -11.68 8.57 -9.49
CA LYS A 31 -12.13 9.33 -10.66
C LYS A 31 -11.60 10.76 -10.74
N ASP A 32 -10.95 11.28 -9.69
CA ASP A 32 -10.51 12.67 -9.65
C ASP A 32 -8.98 12.77 -9.52
N GLU A 33 -8.33 12.89 -10.66
CA GLU A 33 -6.86 13.06 -10.72
C GLU A 33 -6.39 14.32 -10.00
N LEU A 34 -7.18 15.41 -10.06
CA LEU A 34 -6.85 16.64 -9.36
C LEU A 34 -6.80 16.44 -7.85
N ARG A 35 -7.73 15.66 -7.30
CA ARG A 35 -7.78 15.37 -5.88
C ARG A 35 -6.55 14.57 -5.43
N TYR A 36 -6.13 13.57 -6.20
CA TYR A 36 -4.90 12.83 -5.93
C TYR A 36 -3.68 13.73 -5.93
N LYS A 37 -3.58 14.62 -6.91
CA LYS A 37 -2.50 15.60 -6.98
C LYS A 37 -2.46 16.49 -5.74
N LEU A 38 -3.59 17.04 -5.33
CA LEU A 38 -3.68 17.90 -4.14
C LEU A 38 -3.26 17.15 -2.86
N ILE A 39 -3.64 15.88 -2.72
CA ILE A 39 -3.23 15.06 -1.59
C ILE A 39 -1.72 14.82 -1.61
N TRP A 40 -1.15 14.47 -2.76
CA TRP A 40 0.30 14.30 -2.91
C TRP A 40 1.07 15.57 -2.61
N ASP A 41 0.59 16.72 -3.06
CA ASP A 41 1.20 18.02 -2.76
C ASP A 41 1.18 18.30 -1.25
N ARG A 42 0.09 18.01 -0.57
CA ARG A 42 -0.02 18.15 0.88
C ARG A 42 0.94 17.23 1.63
N LEU A 43 1.03 15.97 1.24
CA LEU A 43 1.97 15.02 1.84
C LEU A 43 3.43 15.44 1.62
N THR A 44 3.75 15.88 0.42
CA THR A 44 5.08 16.37 0.08
C THR A 44 5.45 17.62 0.91
N ASN A 45 4.50 18.55 1.07
CA ASN A 45 4.72 19.74 1.90
C ASN A 45 4.89 19.37 3.38
N TYR A 46 4.11 18.43 3.88
CA TYR A 46 4.26 17.93 5.25
C TYR A 46 5.66 17.41 5.50
N VAL A 47 6.17 16.59 4.60
CA VAL A 47 7.54 16.03 4.68
C VAL A 47 8.61 17.14 4.64
N ARG A 48 8.44 18.14 3.75
CA ARG A 48 9.39 19.27 3.63
C ARG A 48 9.48 20.10 4.90
N GLN A 49 8.37 20.31 5.59
CA GLN A 49 8.31 21.11 6.80
C GLN A 49 9.02 20.45 7.99
N ARG A 50 9.23 19.16 7.94
CA ARG A 50 9.81 18.38 9.04
C ARG A 50 11.33 18.32 9.04
N ASN A 51 12.00 18.88 8.02
CA ASN A 51 13.46 18.85 7.85
C ASN A 51 14.11 17.46 7.92
N GLU A 52 13.36 16.41 7.60
CA GLU A 52 13.88 15.06 7.59
C GLU A 52 14.60 14.74 6.28
N ASP A 53 15.47 13.73 6.34
CA ASP A 53 16.18 13.25 5.17
C ASP A 53 15.18 12.67 4.15
N LYS A 54 14.97 13.42 3.09
CA LYS A 54 13.97 13.14 2.04
C LYS A 54 14.24 11.87 1.24
N SER A 55 15.43 11.30 1.33
CA SER A 55 15.82 10.09 0.61
C SER A 55 15.12 8.84 1.14
N ASN A 56 14.66 8.87 2.38
CA ASN A 56 14.04 7.74 3.07
C ASN A 56 12.52 7.85 3.25
N ASP A 57 11.90 8.89 2.68
CA ASP A 57 10.44 9.04 2.78
C ASP A 57 9.73 7.92 2.04
N LYS A 58 8.94 7.15 2.79
CA LYS A 58 8.13 6.08 2.24
C LYS A 58 6.67 6.46 2.21
N PHE A 59 6.13 6.53 1.01
CA PHE A 59 4.71 6.78 0.78
C PHE A 59 3.93 5.47 0.74
N VAL A 60 2.73 5.50 1.32
CA VAL A 60 1.86 4.33 1.42
C VAL A 60 0.43 4.66 1.03
N SER A 61 -0.29 3.65 0.58
CA SER A 61 -1.73 3.69 0.41
C SER A 61 -2.34 2.68 1.37
N LEU A 62 -3.28 3.11 2.20
CA LEU A 62 -3.96 2.25 3.18
C LEU A 62 -5.37 1.92 2.69
N SER A 63 -5.68 0.62 2.59
CA SER A 63 -7.03 0.13 2.33
C SER A 63 -7.64 -0.38 3.63
N MET A 64 -8.67 0.31 4.12
CA MET A 64 -9.27 0.06 5.43
C MET A 64 -10.41 -0.94 5.38
N ASP A 65 -10.96 -1.18 4.21
CA ASP A 65 -12.13 -2.03 4.00
C ASP A 65 -11.86 -3.05 2.90
N ASP A 66 -12.47 -4.22 3.05
CA ASP A 66 -12.39 -5.27 2.06
C ASP A 66 -13.46 -5.04 0.97
N PRO A 67 -13.07 -4.83 -0.30
CA PRO A 67 -14.03 -4.64 -1.39
C PRO A 67 -14.96 -5.83 -1.64
N ALA A 68 -14.60 -7.02 -1.17
CA ALA A 68 -15.46 -8.19 -1.26
C ALA A 68 -16.64 -8.15 -0.27
N ILE A 69 -16.51 -7.34 0.79
CA ILE A 69 -17.51 -7.21 1.86
C ILE A 69 -18.19 -5.83 1.82
N THR A 70 -17.39 -4.79 1.61
CA THR A 70 -17.84 -3.39 1.60
C THR A 70 -17.99 -2.90 0.18
N PRO A 71 -19.12 -2.29 -0.21
CA PRO A 71 -19.26 -1.66 -1.52
C PRO A 71 -18.13 -0.69 -1.82
N ILE A 72 -17.62 -0.70 -3.04
CA ILE A 72 -16.42 0.07 -3.43
C ILE A 72 -16.57 1.57 -3.17
N ASP A 73 -17.76 2.11 -3.33
CA ASP A 73 -18.08 3.51 -3.04
C ASP A 73 -18.07 3.86 -1.55
N LYS A 74 -18.09 2.85 -0.69
CA LYS A 74 -18.01 2.99 0.77
C LYS A 74 -16.66 2.57 1.35
N CYS A 75 -15.79 1.98 0.55
CA CYS A 75 -14.45 1.64 0.97
C CYS A 75 -13.63 2.90 1.29
N ARG A 76 -12.92 2.85 2.42
CA ARG A 76 -12.07 3.94 2.88
C ARG A 76 -10.64 3.71 2.43
N PHE A 77 -10.07 4.71 1.78
CA PHE A 77 -8.68 4.71 1.34
C PHE A 77 -7.98 5.97 1.85
N TYR A 78 -6.72 5.80 2.21
CA TYR A 78 -5.86 6.87 2.67
C TYR A 78 -4.55 6.84 1.91
N LEU A 79 -4.03 8.01 1.57
CA LEU A 79 -2.64 8.16 1.14
C LEU A 79 -1.85 8.73 2.30
N GLY A 80 -0.64 8.26 2.50
CA GLY A 80 0.14 8.67 3.64
C GLY A 80 1.64 8.55 3.46
N VAL A 81 2.35 9.00 4.48
CA VAL A 81 3.80 8.87 4.59
C VAL A 81 4.14 8.28 5.94
N ILE A 82 5.07 7.33 5.97
CA ILE A 82 5.55 6.74 7.21
C ILE A 82 6.35 7.79 7.97
N ILE A 83 6.01 7.97 9.26
CA ILE A 83 6.70 8.90 10.14
C ILE A 83 7.49 8.13 11.21
N ASP A 84 8.58 8.71 11.70
CA ASP A 84 9.36 8.13 12.78
C ASP A 84 8.57 8.15 14.10
N ASN A 85 8.65 7.08 14.87
CA ASN A 85 8.00 6.94 16.18
C ASN A 85 8.45 7.96 17.24
N LYS A 86 9.49 8.71 16.98
CA LYS A 86 10.02 9.75 17.90
C LYS A 86 9.17 11.01 17.92
N GLU A 87 8.23 11.15 17.02
CA GLU A 87 7.43 12.35 16.94
C GLU A 87 6.10 12.22 17.66
N ASN A 88 5.58 13.39 18.04
CA ASN A 88 4.38 13.51 18.84
C ASN A 88 3.17 12.84 18.16
N ASP A 89 2.75 11.71 18.71
CA ASP A 89 1.70 10.81 18.21
C ASP A 89 0.30 11.44 18.21
N SER A 90 0.16 12.60 18.82
CA SER A 90 -1.12 13.26 19.03
C SER A 90 -1.53 14.21 17.91
N GLN A 91 -0.76 14.28 16.80
CA GLN A 91 -1.12 15.12 15.67
C GLN A 91 -2.34 14.58 14.94
N PRO A 92 -3.31 15.45 14.54
CA PRO A 92 -4.40 15.03 13.67
C PRO A 92 -3.89 14.41 12.37
N GLY A 93 -4.50 13.32 11.94
CA GLY A 93 -4.14 12.63 10.71
C GLY A 93 -3.09 11.52 10.86
N VAL A 94 -2.58 11.30 12.07
CA VAL A 94 -1.69 10.17 12.34
C VAL A 94 -2.48 8.92 12.66
N MET A 95 -2.20 7.83 11.96
CA MET A 95 -2.77 6.51 12.18
C MET A 95 -1.68 5.50 12.47
N GLU A 96 -1.98 4.50 13.28
CA GLU A 96 -1.11 3.36 13.52
C GLU A 96 -1.49 2.20 12.58
N VAL A 97 -0.49 1.71 11.84
CA VAL A 97 -0.58 0.45 11.10
C VAL A 97 -0.16 -0.67 12.04
N PRO A 98 -1.02 -1.68 12.27
CA PRO A 98 -0.70 -2.75 13.20
C PRO A 98 0.57 -3.51 12.80
N GLY A 99 1.36 -3.89 13.79
CA GLY A 99 2.38 -4.90 13.63
C GLY A 99 1.78 -6.29 13.45
N GLY A 100 2.59 -7.25 13.11
CA GLY A 100 2.21 -8.64 12.95
C GLY A 100 2.79 -9.28 11.71
N ARG A 101 2.24 -10.42 11.33
CA ARG A 101 2.70 -11.18 10.18
C ARG A 101 2.04 -10.71 8.91
N TYR A 102 2.85 -10.39 7.92
CA TYR A 102 2.41 -9.95 6.60
C TYR A 102 3.01 -10.83 5.50
N ALA A 103 2.22 -11.08 4.47
CA ALA A 103 2.71 -11.53 3.18
C ALA A 103 2.98 -10.29 2.32
N ILE A 104 4.21 -10.17 1.84
CA ILE A 104 4.69 -9.00 1.09
C ILE A 104 4.93 -9.44 -0.34
N PHE A 105 4.15 -8.87 -1.26
CA PHE A 105 4.22 -9.17 -2.68
C PHE A 105 4.81 -7.98 -3.42
N ARG A 106 5.88 -8.19 -4.15
CA ARG A 106 6.51 -7.14 -4.95
C ARG A 106 5.96 -7.14 -6.36
N HIS A 107 5.36 -6.02 -6.75
CA HIS A 107 4.95 -5.72 -8.12
C HIS A 107 5.95 -4.78 -8.77
N ILE A 108 6.44 -5.15 -9.96
CA ILE A 108 7.29 -4.30 -10.78
C ILE A 108 6.54 -4.00 -12.07
N GLY A 109 6.21 -2.75 -12.28
CA GLY A 109 5.47 -2.29 -13.45
C GLY A 109 4.50 -1.15 -13.17
N ASP A 110 3.74 -0.79 -14.17
CA ASP A 110 2.76 0.30 -14.12
C ASP A 110 1.67 0.02 -13.08
N TYR A 111 1.23 1.07 -12.38
CA TYR A 111 0.13 0.97 -11.41
C TYR A 111 -1.19 0.46 -12.00
N SER A 112 -1.41 0.69 -13.29
CA SER A 112 -2.60 0.15 -13.99
C SER A 112 -2.68 -1.36 -13.99
N LEU A 113 -1.56 -2.06 -13.75
CA LEU A 113 -1.48 -3.53 -13.69
C LEU A 113 -1.68 -4.08 -12.26
N LEU A 114 -1.77 -3.24 -11.25
CA LEU A 114 -1.92 -3.67 -9.86
C LEU A 114 -3.20 -4.50 -9.65
N HIS A 115 -4.32 -4.12 -10.24
CA HIS A 115 -5.57 -4.85 -10.09
C HIS A 115 -5.47 -6.30 -10.60
N LYS A 116 -4.74 -6.52 -11.68
CA LYS A 116 -4.47 -7.85 -12.24
C LYS A 116 -3.56 -8.65 -11.30
N PHE A 117 -2.57 -7.99 -10.73
CA PHE A 117 -1.66 -8.59 -9.75
C PHE A 117 -2.37 -9.01 -8.46
N TYR A 118 -3.27 -8.15 -7.93
CA TYR A 118 -4.12 -8.50 -6.79
C TYR A 118 -4.99 -9.72 -7.07
N ARG A 119 -5.55 -9.81 -8.28
CA ARG A 119 -6.34 -10.98 -8.68
C ARG A 119 -5.51 -12.25 -8.58
N THR A 120 -4.31 -12.26 -9.09
CA THR A 120 -3.40 -13.41 -9.00
C THR A 120 -3.09 -13.77 -7.55
N ILE A 121 -2.87 -12.78 -6.67
CA ILE A 121 -2.66 -13.03 -5.25
C ILE A 121 -3.84 -13.78 -4.62
N TYR A 122 -5.06 -13.26 -4.81
CA TYR A 122 -6.25 -13.80 -4.15
C TYR A 122 -6.82 -15.06 -4.79
N GLU A 123 -6.74 -15.19 -6.11
CA GLU A 123 -7.31 -16.32 -6.83
C GLU A 123 -6.34 -17.49 -7.00
N GLU A 124 -5.04 -17.24 -7.00
CA GLU A 124 -4.03 -18.29 -7.24
C GLU A 124 -3.16 -18.56 -6.02
N TRP A 125 -2.56 -17.53 -5.43
CA TRP A 125 -1.60 -17.75 -4.34
C TRP A 125 -2.26 -18.14 -3.02
N PHE A 126 -3.27 -17.42 -2.55
CA PHE A 126 -3.91 -17.72 -1.26
C PHE A 126 -4.54 -19.11 -1.22
N PRO A 127 -5.27 -19.59 -2.25
CA PRO A 127 -5.82 -20.93 -2.23
C PRO A 127 -4.78 -22.04 -2.04
N GLU A 128 -3.62 -21.90 -2.65
CA GLU A 128 -2.53 -22.88 -2.60
C GLU A 128 -1.59 -22.70 -1.40
N SER A 129 -1.68 -21.57 -0.70
CA SER A 129 -0.80 -21.23 0.41
C SER A 129 -1.27 -21.83 1.74
N LYS A 130 -0.37 -21.80 2.73
CA LYS A 130 -0.68 -22.14 4.14
C LYS A 130 -1.34 -20.99 4.89
N TYR A 131 -1.65 -19.88 4.20
CA TYR A 131 -2.11 -18.65 4.81
C TYR A 131 -3.48 -18.26 4.30
N ARG A 132 -4.18 -17.48 5.09
CA ARG A 132 -5.38 -16.73 4.70
C ARG A 132 -5.21 -15.26 5.06
N PRO A 133 -5.79 -14.34 4.30
CA PRO A 133 -5.73 -12.93 4.66
C PRO A 133 -6.54 -12.68 5.95
N GLN A 134 -6.03 -11.78 6.78
CA GLN A 134 -6.83 -11.23 7.88
C GLN A 134 -7.73 -10.12 7.35
N SER A 135 -8.90 -9.95 7.96
CA SER A 135 -9.85 -8.87 7.65
C SER A 135 -9.47 -7.55 8.32
N THR A 136 -8.19 -7.27 8.45
CA THR A 136 -7.65 -5.97 8.81
C THR A 136 -7.15 -5.26 7.57
N PHE A 137 -6.74 -3.99 7.70
CA PHE A 137 -6.31 -3.27 6.52
C PHE A 137 -5.00 -3.80 5.94
N SER A 138 -4.94 -3.79 4.61
CA SER A 138 -3.73 -3.99 3.82
C SER A 138 -3.17 -2.63 3.39
N PHE A 139 -1.92 -2.60 2.96
CA PHE A 139 -1.33 -1.39 2.45
C PHE A 139 -0.34 -1.65 1.32
N GLU A 140 -0.17 -0.65 0.48
CA GLU A 140 0.84 -0.62 -0.56
C GLU A 140 1.93 0.35 -0.15
N MET A 141 3.18 -0.06 -0.34
CA MET A 141 4.33 0.81 -0.13
C MET A 141 4.98 1.10 -1.48
N TYR A 142 5.09 2.36 -1.83
CA TYR A 142 5.69 2.81 -3.07
C TYR A 142 7.19 2.96 -2.89
N MET A 143 7.96 2.06 -3.46
CA MET A 143 9.42 1.97 -3.27
C MET A 143 10.20 2.95 -4.13
N ASN A 144 9.60 3.44 -5.21
CA ASN A 144 10.13 4.49 -6.07
C ASN A 144 8.98 5.39 -6.57
N ARG A 145 9.29 6.42 -7.31
CA ARG A 145 8.32 7.47 -7.64
C ARG A 145 8.10 7.61 -9.15
N PRO A 146 6.85 7.84 -9.59
CA PRO A 146 6.54 8.03 -11.01
C PRO A 146 7.28 9.20 -11.66
N ALA A 147 7.57 10.26 -10.89
CA ALA A 147 8.24 11.45 -11.40
C ALA A 147 9.70 11.20 -11.84
N SER A 148 10.36 10.15 -11.30
CA SER A 148 11.78 9.85 -11.52
C SER A 148 12.04 8.44 -12.01
N THR A 149 10.99 7.66 -12.31
CA THR A 149 11.10 6.24 -12.65
C THR A 149 10.27 5.93 -13.89
N LEU A 150 10.78 5.10 -14.78
CA LEU A 150 10.00 4.59 -15.91
C LEU A 150 8.81 3.77 -15.40
N ARG A 151 7.66 3.85 -16.05
CA ARG A 151 6.44 3.12 -15.65
C ARG A 151 6.65 1.62 -15.51
N THR A 152 7.47 1.04 -16.38
CA THR A 152 7.81 -0.39 -16.37
C THR A 152 8.73 -0.78 -15.22
N GLU A 153 9.34 0.17 -14.53
CA GLU A 153 10.29 -0.03 -13.43
C GLU A 153 9.73 0.41 -12.07
N LEU A 154 8.47 0.83 -12.01
CA LEU A 154 7.82 1.17 -10.75
C LEU A 154 7.74 -0.05 -9.86
N ILE A 155 8.09 0.13 -8.57
CA ILE A 155 8.09 -0.93 -7.57
C ILE A 155 7.06 -0.59 -6.51
N THR A 156 6.07 -1.46 -6.37
CA THR A 156 5.04 -1.40 -5.33
C THR A 156 5.09 -2.67 -4.50
N ASP A 157 5.32 -2.56 -3.21
CA ASP A 157 5.23 -3.67 -2.29
C ASP A 157 3.85 -3.70 -1.64
N ILE A 158 3.13 -4.79 -1.81
CA ILE A 158 1.79 -5.01 -1.28
C ILE A 158 1.91 -5.82 0.00
N TYR A 159 1.44 -5.24 1.10
CA TYR A 159 1.45 -5.83 2.43
C TYR A 159 0.05 -6.30 2.80
N ILE A 160 -0.14 -7.60 2.90
CA ILE A 160 -1.41 -8.21 3.29
C ILE A 160 -1.20 -8.94 4.62
N PRO A 161 -1.93 -8.55 5.68
CA PRO A 161 -1.83 -9.25 6.97
C PRO A 161 -2.39 -10.66 6.83
N VAL A 162 -1.67 -11.64 7.37
CA VAL A 162 -1.99 -13.06 7.18
C VAL A 162 -1.96 -13.83 8.49
N ILE A 163 -2.77 -14.88 8.53
CA ILE A 163 -2.72 -15.91 9.56
C ILE A 163 -2.60 -17.28 8.90
N LYS A 164 -2.04 -18.24 9.61
CA LYS A 164 -1.99 -19.63 9.14
C LYS A 164 -3.39 -20.23 9.08
N LYS A 165 -3.63 -21.04 8.05
CA LYS A 165 -4.84 -21.85 7.93
C LYS A 165 -4.92 -22.89 9.03
#